data_5056d9cd5c6d40b264733d188af09417
#
_entry.id   5056d9cd5c6d40b264733d188af09417
#
_cell.length_a   1.000
_cell.length_b   1.000
_cell.length_c   1.000
_cell.angle_alpha   90.00
_cell.angle_beta   90.00
_cell.angle_gamma   90.00
#
_symmetry.space_group_name_H-M   'P 1'
#
loop_
_entity.id
_entity.type
_entity.pdbx_description
1 polymer ?
#
loop_
_entity_poly.entity_id
_entity_poly.type
_entity_poly.pdbx_seq_one_letter_code
_entity_poly.pdbx_strand_id
1 'polypeptide(L)'
;VLIEAIGFADGLSKKIVENALKNKIHVITPNKALISKHGDYLSFLAEKNKVNLEFEAAVAGGIPIVRTIKEGLATNKITKVYGILNGTCNYILSQMEKTKDSFKNVLKNAQKLGYAEPGNPKLDLNGYDALAKVKILSALAFNCKISKSQSLMEGIEKIEATDFDIVEKLNLRIKLLGITE
;
A
#
# COMPACT_ATOMS: atom_id res chain seq x y z
N VAL A 1 13.13 3.92 -22.01
CA VAL A 1 12.37 3.78 -20.76
C VAL A 1 11.22 2.81 -21.01
N LEU A 2 11.03 1.86 -20.08
CA LEU A 2 9.86 0.99 -20.05
C LEU A 2 8.87 1.53 -19.00
N ILE A 3 7.58 1.59 -19.37
CA ILE A 3 6.48 1.85 -18.41
C ILE A 3 5.70 0.55 -18.28
N GLU A 4 5.69 -0.04 -17.08
CA GLU A 4 4.95 -1.26 -16.75
C GLU A 4 3.71 -0.90 -15.94
N ALA A 5 2.52 -1.32 -16.39
CA ALA A 5 1.23 -1.07 -15.74
C ALA A 5 0.29 -2.29 -15.80
N ILE A 6 0.85 -3.51 -15.75
CA ILE A 6 0.09 -4.78 -15.84
C ILE A 6 -0.56 -5.12 -14.50
N GLY A 7 0.13 -4.88 -13.38
CA GLY A 7 -0.45 -4.94 -12.04
C GLY A 7 -0.26 -6.22 -11.24
N PHE A 8 0.33 -7.29 -11.78
CA PHE A 8 0.60 -8.53 -11.07
C PHE A 8 2.03 -8.60 -10.55
N ALA A 9 2.26 -9.25 -9.39
CA ALA A 9 3.60 -9.40 -8.82
C ALA A 9 4.50 -10.35 -9.62
N ASP A 10 3.91 -11.39 -10.18
CA ASP A 10 4.61 -12.49 -10.86
C ASP A 10 4.26 -12.54 -12.36
N GLY A 11 4.81 -13.53 -13.04
CA GLY A 11 4.48 -13.79 -14.45
C GLY A 11 5.08 -12.76 -15.40
N LEU A 12 4.25 -12.17 -16.24
CA LEU A 12 4.67 -11.28 -17.33
C LEU A 12 5.25 -9.97 -16.80
N SER A 13 4.62 -9.31 -15.81
CA SER A 13 5.12 -8.08 -15.19
C SER A 13 6.55 -8.21 -14.72
N LYS A 14 6.83 -9.25 -13.90
CA LYS A 14 8.18 -9.49 -13.39
C LYS A 14 9.18 -9.73 -14.51
N LYS A 15 8.83 -10.60 -15.47
CA LYS A 15 9.71 -10.94 -16.59
C LYS A 15 10.08 -9.73 -17.44
N ILE A 16 9.12 -8.89 -17.76
CA ILE A 16 9.34 -7.69 -18.59
C ILE A 16 10.24 -6.69 -17.87
N VAL A 17 9.93 -6.40 -16.59
CA VAL A 17 10.73 -5.47 -15.79
C VAL A 17 12.15 -5.99 -15.59
N GLU A 18 12.31 -7.27 -15.25
CA GLU A 18 13.62 -7.91 -15.09
C GLU A 18 14.44 -7.84 -16.36
N ASN A 19 13.84 -8.16 -17.52
CA ASN A 19 14.52 -8.09 -18.81
C ASN A 19 14.91 -6.66 -19.18
N ALA A 20 14.04 -5.68 -18.93
CA ALA A 20 14.35 -4.28 -19.18
C ALA A 20 15.57 -3.82 -18.36
N LEU A 21 15.59 -4.10 -17.06
CA LEU A 21 16.70 -3.73 -16.19
C LEU A 21 18.01 -4.42 -16.60
N LYS A 22 17.99 -5.72 -16.99
CA LYS A 22 19.13 -6.45 -17.51
C LYS A 22 19.68 -5.87 -18.82
N ASN A 23 18.81 -5.33 -19.65
CA ASN A 23 19.16 -4.69 -20.92
C ASN A 23 19.43 -3.17 -20.78
N LYS A 24 19.69 -2.69 -19.57
CA LYS A 24 20.01 -1.29 -19.26
C LYS A 24 18.91 -0.30 -19.68
N ILE A 25 17.65 -0.70 -19.51
CA ILE A 25 16.49 0.12 -19.78
C ILE A 25 15.91 0.59 -18.43
N HIS A 26 15.74 1.90 -18.27
CA HIS A 26 15.07 2.47 -17.10
C HIS A 26 13.62 2.01 -17.04
N VAL A 27 13.10 1.76 -15.84
CA VAL A 27 11.74 1.27 -15.63
C VAL A 27 10.95 2.22 -14.73
N ILE A 28 9.70 2.45 -15.10
CA ILE A 28 8.70 3.13 -14.27
C ILE A 28 7.53 2.16 -14.08
N THR A 29 7.08 1.95 -12.82
CA THR A 29 5.96 1.06 -12.53
C THR A 29 5.12 1.53 -11.34
N PRO A 30 3.77 1.56 -11.43
CA PRO A 30 2.87 1.74 -10.30
C PRO A 30 2.57 0.43 -9.56
N ASN A 31 3.17 -0.68 -9.98
CA ASN A 31 2.83 -2.04 -9.54
C ASN A 31 3.34 -2.35 -8.13
N LYS A 32 2.56 -1.94 -7.12
CA LYS A 32 2.91 -2.19 -5.70
C LYS A 32 3.10 -3.66 -5.37
N ALA A 33 2.34 -4.57 -6.01
CA ALA A 33 2.47 -6.00 -5.78
C ALA A 33 3.84 -6.52 -6.23
N LEU A 34 4.32 -6.07 -7.38
CA LEU A 34 5.66 -6.38 -7.89
C LEU A 34 6.75 -5.84 -6.96
N ILE A 35 6.66 -4.57 -6.58
CA ILE A 35 7.68 -3.92 -5.74
C ILE A 35 7.68 -4.49 -4.33
N SER A 36 6.50 -4.71 -3.70
CA SER A 36 6.43 -5.29 -2.35
C SER A 36 6.93 -6.73 -2.27
N LYS A 37 6.93 -7.48 -3.37
CA LYS A 37 7.38 -8.88 -3.42
C LYS A 37 8.80 -9.05 -3.94
N HIS A 38 9.19 -8.26 -4.93
CA HIS A 38 10.44 -8.42 -5.67
C HIS A 38 11.32 -7.17 -5.69
N GLY A 39 10.93 -6.10 -4.96
CA GLY A 39 11.62 -4.82 -4.97
C GLY A 39 13.10 -4.92 -4.66
N ASP A 40 13.49 -5.70 -3.65
CA ASP A 40 14.92 -5.89 -3.29
C ASP A 40 15.75 -6.42 -4.46
N TYR A 41 15.22 -7.44 -5.14
CA TYR A 41 15.92 -8.03 -6.29
C TYR A 41 15.94 -7.11 -7.51
N LEU A 42 14.82 -6.44 -7.80
CA LEU A 42 14.72 -5.52 -8.94
C LEU A 42 15.58 -4.27 -8.73
N SER A 43 15.62 -3.74 -7.50
CA SER A 43 16.51 -2.62 -7.14
C SER A 43 17.99 -3.00 -7.29
N PHE A 44 18.38 -4.19 -6.81
CA PHE A 44 19.72 -4.71 -7.03
C PHE A 44 20.08 -4.81 -8.53
N LEU A 45 19.15 -5.29 -9.36
CA LEU A 45 19.37 -5.34 -10.82
C LEU A 45 19.51 -3.94 -11.43
N ALA A 46 18.71 -2.99 -10.99
CA ALA A 46 18.76 -1.61 -11.46
C ALA A 46 20.13 -0.97 -11.12
N GLU A 47 20.56 -1.09 -9.88
CA GLU A 47 21.87 -0.58 -9.43
C GLU A 47 23.03 -1.24 -10.18
N LYS A 48 23.03 -2.58 -10.27
CA LYS A 48 24.06 -3.34 -11.00
C LYS A 48 24.21 -2.90 -12.46
N ASN A 49 23.12 -2.57 -13.11
CA ASN A 49 23.08 -2.16 -14.52
C ASN A 49 23.11 -0.63 -14.72
N LYS A 50 23.18 0.16 -13.63
CA LYS A 50 23.22 1.63 -13.63
C LYS A 50 22.00 2.24 -14.34
N VAL A 51 20.82 1.73 -14.02
CA VAL A 51 19.53 2.22 -14.50
C VAL A 51 18.58 2.48 -13.34
N ASN A 52 17.55 3.29 -13.57
CA ASN A 52 16.57 3.63 -12.55
C ASN A 52 15.38 2.66 -12.58
N LEU A 53 14.91 2.32 -11.40
CA LEU A 53 13.61 1.70 -11.15
C LEU A 53 12.76 2.68 -10.33
N GLU A 54 11.78 3.31 -10.98
CA GLU A 54 10.92 4.31 -10.36
C GLU A 54 9.52 3.74 -10.12
N PHE A 55 8.99 3.97 -8.93
CA PHE A 55 7.72 3.38 -8.50
C PHE A 55 6.90 4.31 -7.59
N GLU A 56 6.95 5.62 -7.82
CA GLU A 56 6.22 6.62 -7.03
C GLU A 56 4.74 6.28 -6.88
N ALA A 57 4.06 5.98 -8.00
CA ALA A 57 2.64 5.68 -8.01
C ALA A 57 2.28 4.30 -7.39
N ALA A 58 3.24 3.49 -6.98
CA ALA A 58 2.99 2.25 -6.25
C ALA A 58 2.44 2.52 -4.83
N VAL A 59 2.75 3.68 -4.24
CA VAL A 59 2.27 4.08 -2.91
C VAL A 59 1.64 5.47 -3.00
N ALA A 60 0.40 5.60 -2.52
CA ALA A 60 -0.33 6.86 -2.41
C ALA A 60 -0.58 7.60 -3.75
N GLY A 61 -0.45 6.93 -4.89
CA GLY A 61 -0.78 7.48 -6.22
C GLY A 61 -0.01 8.75 -6.56
N GLY A 62 -0.72 9.88 -6.64
CA GLY A 62 -0.12 11.18 -6.99
C GLY A 62 0.54 11.91 -5.82
N ILE A 63 0.52 11.37 -4.61
CA ILE A 63 1.21 11.96 -3.45
C ILE A 63 2.68 11.52 -3.48
N PRO A 64 3.67 12.44 -3.53
CA PRO A 64 5.08 12.10 -3.76
C PRO A 64 5.78 11.58 -2.50
N ILE A 65 5.26 10.51 -1.89
CA ILE A 65 5.80 9.98 -0.64
C ILE A 65 7.10 9.20 -0.82
N VAL A 66 7.23 8.44 -1.90
CA VAL A 66 8.45 7.68 -2.21
C VAL A 66 9.60 8.64 -2.43
N ARG A 67 9.41 9.66 -3.26
CA ARG A 67 10.39 10.70 -3.53
C ARG A 67 10.72 11.52 -2.28
N THR A 68 9.72 11.84 -1.47
CA THR A 68 9.94 12.56 -0.20
C THR A 68 10.88 11.78 0.71
N ILE A 69 10.70 10.45 0.84
CA ILE A 69 11.58 9.61 1.67
C ILE A 69 12.98 9.51 1.02
N LYS A 70 13.06 9.21 -0.28
CA LYS A 70 14.33 8.97 -0.98
C LYS A 70 15.20 10.23 -1.11
N GLU A 71 14.60 11.36 -1.39
CA GLU A 71 15.30 12.61 -1.73
C GLU A 71 15.13 13.67 -0.64
N GLY A 72 13.88 13.98 -0.27
CA GLY A 72 13.58 15.05 0.68
C GLY A 72 14.07 14.80 2.09
N LEU A 73 14.04 13.55 2.54
CA LEU A 73 14.45 13.11 3.88
C LEU A 73 15.75 12.29 3.88
N ALA A 74 16.53 12.33 2.80
CA ALA A 74 17.74 11.50 2.64
C ALA A 74 18.77 11.63 3.76
N THR A 75 18.84 12.79 4.41
CA THR A 75 19.77 13.05 5.54
C THR A 75 19.11 12.88 6.91
N ASN A 76 17.82 12.58 6.95
CA ASN A 76 17.08 12.43 8.19
C ASN A 76 17.04 10.98 8.67
N LYS A 77 17.05 10.77 9.97
CA LYS A 77 16.78 9.47 10.57
C LYS A 77 15.27 9.32 10.78
N ILE A 78 14.63 8.53 9.93
CA ILE A 78 13.22 8.16 10.10
C ILE A 78 13.16 7.05 11.13
N THR A 79 12.34 7.22 12.17
CA THR A 79 12.16 6.24 13.24
C THR A 79 10.83 5.52 13.17
N LYS A 80 9.83 6.12 12.51
CA LYS A 80 8.49 5.57 12.39
C LYS A 80 7.79 6.10 11.16
N VAL A 81 7.05 5.23 10.47
CA VAL A 81 6.11 5.61 9.41
C VAL A 81 4.74 5.04 9.77
N TYR A 82 3.72 5.88 9.76
CA TYR A 82 2.35 5.44 10.01
C TYR A 82 1.35 6.32 9.28
N GLY A 83 0.19 5.74 8.95
CA GLY A 83 -0.87 6.47 8.28
C GLY A 83 -2.00 5.60 7.78
N ILE A 84 -3.02 6.26 7.24
CA ILE A 84 -4.14 5.61 6.56
C ILE A 84 -3.71 5.39 5.11
N LEU A 85 -3.44 4.14 4.74
CA LEU A 85 -2.87 3.80 3.43
C LEU A 85 -3.89 3.19 2.46
N ASN A 86 -5.14 2.99 2.89
CA ASN A 86 -6.19 2.45 2.05
C ASN A 86 -7.45 3.34 2.11
N GLY A 87 -7.83 3.90 0.95
CA GLY A 87 -8.97 4.82 0.82
C GLY A 87 -10.32 4.12 1.01
N THR A 88 -10.48 2.92 0.46
CA THR A 88 -11.71 2.12 0.55
C THR A 88 -12.06 1.83 2.01
N CYS A 89 -11.11 1.28 2.77
CA CYS A 89 -11.32 1.02 4.20
C CYS A 89 -11.60 2.28 5.00
N ASN A 90 -10.86 3.36 4.72
CA ASN A 90 -11.10 4.63 5.41
C ASN A 90 -12.50 5.19 5.13
N TYR A 91 -12.96 5.10 3.87
CA TYR A 91 -14.32 5.49 3.51
C TYR A 91 -15.36 4.67 4.30
N ILE A 92 -15.24 3.33 4.28
CA ILE A 92 -16.17 2.42 4.95
C ILE A 92 -16.22 2.71 6.45
N LEU A 93 -15.09 2.73 7.14
CA LEU A 93 -15.02 2.99 8.58
C LEU A 93 -15.58 4.38 8.95
N SER A 94 -15.31 5.40 8.13
CA SER A 94 -15.82 6.75 8.35
C SER A 94 -17.33 6.84 8.13
N GLN A 95 -17.88 6.09 7.19
CA GLN A 95 -19.33 6.03 7.00
C GLN A 95 -20.01 5.24 8.13
N MET A 96 -19.46 4.12 8.57
CA MET A 96 -19.98 3.37 9.73
C MET A 96 -19.98 4.24 10.99
N GLU A 97 -18.90 4.98 11.26
CA GLU A 97 -18.83 5.94 12.36
C GLU A 97 -19.96 6.98 12.32
N LYS A 98 -20.20 7.54 11.13
CA LYS A 98 -21.19 8.61 10.92
C LYS A 98 -22.64 8.13 10.95
N THR A 99 -22.91 6.98 10.33
CA THR A 99 -24.30 6.51 10.11
C THR A 99 -24.72 5.45 11.12
N LYS A 100 -23.79 4.85 11.85
CA LYS A 100 -24.01 3.70 12.74
C LYS A 100 -24.65 2.51 12.00
N ASP A 101 -24.50 2.46 10.68
CA ASP A 101 -25.04 1.37 9.86
C ASP A 101 -24.05 0.19 9.83
N SER A 102 -24.54 -0.98 9.44
CA SER A 102 -23.78 -2.21 9.37
C SER A 102 -22.70 -2.16 8.30
N PHE A 103 -21.59 -2.83 8.53
CA PHE A 103 -20.50 -2.98 7.56
C PHE A 103 -21.01 -3.39 6.16
N LYS A 104 -21.94 -4.37 6.11
CA LYS A 104 -22.50 -4.89 4.86
C LYS A 104 -23.23 -3.82 4.04
N ASN A 105 -24.02 -2.99 4.70
CA ASN A 105 -24.79 -1.91 4.05
C ASN A 105 -23.85 -0.82 3.54
N VAL A 106 -22.90 -0.41 4.38
CA VAL A 106 -21.91 0.62 4.02
C VAL A 106 -21.02 0.14 2.87
N LEU A 107 -20.57 -1.12 2.88
CA LEU A 107 -19.80 -1.70 1.77
C LEU A 107 -20.60 -1.66 0.45
N LYS A 108 -21.87 -2.06 0.48
CA LYS A 108 -22.75 -2.02 -0.70
C LYS A 108 -22.92 -0.60 -1.25
N ASN A 109 -23.00 0.39 -0.37
CA ASN A 109 -23.06 1.79 -0.78
C ASN A 109 -21.72 2.29 -1.34
N ALA A 110 -20.60 1.90 -0.72
CA ALA A 110 -19.25 2.19 -1.21
C ALA A 110 -19.04 1.66 -2.64
N GLN A 111 -19.50 0.44 -2.91
CA GLN A 111 -19.46 -0.17 -4.24
C GLN A 111 -20.32 0.60 -5.26
N LYS A 112 -21.53 1.00 -4.90
CA LYS A 112 -22.40 1.80 -5.78
C LYS A 112 -21.79 3.16 -6.14
N LEU A 113 -21.05 3.75 -5.22
CA LEU A 113 -20.40 5.05 -5.40
C LEU A 113 -19.00 4.97 -6.00
N GLY A 114 -18.49 3.76 -6.27
CA GLY A 114 -17.16 3.54 -6.84
C GLY A 114 -15.99 3.67 -5.87
N TYR A 115 -16.24 3.71 -4.55
CA TYR A 115 -15.19 3.71 -3.52
C TYR A 115 -14.67 2.31 -3.19
N ALA A 116 -15.40 1.27 -3.54
CA ALA A 116 -14.99 -0.12 -3.44
C ALA A 116 -15.26 -0.83 -4.77
N GLU A 117 -14.37 -1.75 -5.15
CA GLU A 117 -14.55 -2.54 -6.37
C GLU A 117 -15.82 -3.41 -6.30
N PRO A 118 -16.51 -3.62 -7.44
CA PRO A 118 -17.62 -4.55 -7.52
C PRO A 118 -17.19 -5.96 -7.13
N GLY A 119 -18.09 -6.72 -6.49
CA GLY A 119 -17.79 -8.08 -6.05
C GLY A 119 -17.18 -8.13 -4.65
N ASN A 120 -16.01 -8.72 -4.50
CA ASN A 120 -15.37 -8.88 -3.20
C ASN A 120 -13.99 -8.19 -3.15
N PRO A 121 -13.90 -6.97 -2.63
CA PRO A 121 -12.65 -6.22 -2.52
C PRO A 121 -11.76 -6.74 -1.37
N LYS A 122 -11.52 -8.08 -1.31
CA LYS A 122 -10.77 -8.74 -0.23
C LYS A 122 -9.37 -8.16 -0.01
N LEU A 123 -8.70 -7.75 -1.06
CA LEU A 123 -7.36 -7.19 -0.93
C LEU A 123 -7.35 -5.90 -0.12
N ASP A 124 -8.39 -5.08 -0.25
CA ASP A 124 -8.55 -3.88 0.54
C ASP A 124 -9.02 -4.23 1.96
N LEU A 125 -10.15 -4.94 2.06
CA LEU A 125 -10.84 -5.19 3.33
C LEU A 125 -10.02 -6.01 4.32
N ASN A 126 -9.20 -6.94 3.83
CA ASN A 126 -8.31 -7.76 4.67
C ASN A 126 -6.95 -7.11 4.97
N GLY A 127 -6.70 -5.89 4.45
CA GLY A 127 -5.48 -5.14 4.72
C GLY A 127 -4.27 -5.47 3.84
N TYR A 128 -4.39 -6.35 2.83
CA TYR A 128 -3.27 -6.70 1.93
C TYR A 128 -2.72 -5.50 1.16
N ASP A 129 -3.59 -4.62 0.68
CA ASP A 129 -3.20 -3.40 -0.01
C ASP A 129 -2.38 -2.47 0.91
N ALA A 130 -2.87 -2.24 2.12
CA ALA A 130 -2.17 -1.43 3.12
C ALA A 130 -0.82 -2.05 3.51
N LEU A 131 -0.78 -3.37 3.73
CA LEU A 131 0.46 -4.09 4.04
C LEU A 131 1.51 -3.98 2.93
N ALA A 132 1.11 -4.11 1.66
CA ALA A 132 2.04 -3.96 0.54
C ALA A 132 2.68 -2.57 0.51
N LYS A 133 1.89 -1.53 0.77
CA LYS A 133 2.39 -0.14 0.87
C LYS A 133 3.31 0.06 2.08
N VAL A 134 2.94 -0.48 3.25
CA VAL A 134 3.80 -0.44 4.46
C VAL A 134 5.16 -1.07 4.18
N LYS A 135 5.20 -2.23 3.54
CA LYS A 135 6.45 -2.92 3.19
C LYS A 135 7.37 -2.07 2.32
N ILE A 136 6.81 -1.42 1.30
CA ILE A 136 7.58 -0.52 0.43
C ILE A 136 8.11 0.67 1.22
N LEU A 137 7.25 1.32 2.02
CA LEU A 137 7.65 2.47 2.83
C LEU A 137 8.69 2.09 3.90
N SER A 138 8.55 0.91 4.51
CA SER A 138 9.52 0.38 5.47
C SER A 138 10.91 0.21 4.85
N ALA A 139 10.98 -0.43 3.67
CA ALA A 139 12.23 -0.63 2.97
C ALA A 139 12.93 0.70 2.64
N LEU A 140 12.17 1.69 2.20
CA LEU A 140 12.69 3.02 1.89
C LEU A 140 13.11 3.82 3.13
N ALA A 141 12.27 3.82 4.17
CA ALA A 141 12.49 4.64 5.37
C ALA A 141 13.64 4.13 6.25
N PHE A 142 13.79 2.80 6.32
CA PHE A 142 14.77 2.17 7.20
C PHE A 142 15.94 1.52 6.45
N ASN A 143 16.00 1.68 5.14
CA ASN A 143 17.01 1.07 4.28
C ASN A 143 17.19 -0.44 4.58
N CYS A 144 16.09 -1.16 4.68
CA CYS A 144 16.05 -2.57 5.01
C CYS A 144 15.43 -3.40 3.88
N LYS A 145 15.71 -4.71 3.88
CA LYS A 145 15.04 -5.63 2.95
C LYS A 145 13.59 -5.82 3.33
N ILE A 146 12.72 -5.98 2.33
CA ILE A 146 11.31 -6.28 2.53
C ILE A 146 11.18 -7.66 3.16
N SER A 147 10.97 -7.73 4.48
CA SER A 147 10.83 -8.99 5.19
C SER A 147 9.49 -9.66 4.91
N LYS A 148 9.52 -10.98 4.76
CA LYS A 148 8.31 -11.82 4.62
C LYS A 148 7.69 -12.21 5.97
N SER A 149 8.41 -12.09 7.08
CA SER A 149 8.16 -12.91 8.28
C SER A 149 7.59 -12.18 9.50
N GLN A 150 7.49 -10.86 9.51
CA GLN A 150 7.13 -10.13 10.73
C GLN A 150 6.02 -9.08 10.54
N SER A 151 5.04 -9.37 9.72
CA SER A 151 3.93 -8.44 9.51
C SER A 151 2.67 -8.98 10.15
N LEU A 152 2.14 -8.26 11.12
CA LEU A 152 0.77 -8.43 11.57
C LEU A 152 -0.15 -7.75 10.56
N MET A 153 -1.25 -8.39 10.23
CA MET A 153 -2.24 -7.85 9.32
C MET A 153 -3.64 -8.22 9.82
N GLU A 154 -4.46 -7.20 9.97
CA GLU A 154 -5.86 -7.35 10.33
C GLU A 154 -6.71 -6.49 9.39
N GLY A 155 -7.82 -7.06 8.92
CA GLY A 155 -8.80 -6.35 8.09
C GLY A 155 -9.88 -5.68 8.90
N ILE A 156 -10.85 -5.07 8.19
CA ILE A 156 -11.94 -4.31 8.80
C ILE A 156 -13.28 -5.05 8.84
N GLU A 157 -13.34 -6.27 8.30
CA GLU A 157 -14.62 -7.00 8.10
C GLU A 157 -15.31 -7.40 9.41
N LYS A 158 -14.54 -7.44 10.53
CA LYS A 158 -15.07 -7.80 11.85
C LYS A 158 -15.55 -6.59 12.67
N ILE A 159 -15.37 -5.38 12.16
CA ILE A 159 -15.79 -4.17 12.86
C ILE A 159 -17.31 -4.03 12.75
N GLU A 160 -17.96 -3.86 13.88
CA GLU A 160 -19.40 -3.70 14.02
C GLU A 160 -19.80 -2.26 14.36
N ALA A 161 -21.06 -1.91 14.14
CA ALA A 161 -21.59 -0.57 14.48
C ALA A 161 -21.44 -0.25 15.97
N THR A 162 -21.59 -1.24 16.82
CA THR A 162 -21.45 -1.14 18.28
C THR A 162 -20.06 -0.75 18.73
N ASP A 163 -19.01 -1.10 17.95
CA ASP A 163 -17.63 -0.72 18.27
C ASP A 163 -17.47 0.80 18.23
N PHE A 164 -18.15 1.46 17.30
CA PHE A 164 -18.09 2.93 17.20
C PHE A 164 -18.77 3.64 18.39
N ASP A 165 -19.77 3.03 19.01
CA ASP A 165 -20.38 3.59 20.21
C ASP A 165 -19.46 3.48 21.44
N ILE A 166 -18.68 2.41 21.49
CA ILE A 166 -17.68 2.20 22.55
C ILE A 166 -16.53 3.21 22.41
N VAL A 167 -15.94 3.30 21.21
CA VAL A 167 -14.78 4.18 21.02
C VAL A 167 -15.13 5.66 21.12
N GLU A 168 -16.34 6.04 20.77
CA GLU A 168 -16.85 7.42 20.92
C GLU A 168 -16.88 7.85 22.39
N LYS A 169 -17.31 6.98 23.29
CA LYS A 169 -17.27 7.21 24.76
C LYS A 169 -15.85 7.36 25.30
N LEU A 170 -14.87 6.77 24.63
CA LEU A 170 -13.45 6.88 24.95
C LEU A 170 -12.76 8.04 24.24
N ASN A 171 -13.48 8.85 23.47
CA ASN A 171 -12.94 9.91 22.61
C ASN A 171 -11.86 9.39 21.61
N LEU A 172 -12.09 8.19 21.08
CA LEU A 172 -11.24 7.51 20.11
C LEU A 172 -11.96 7.33 18.76
N ARG A 173 -11.20 6.96 17.72
CA ARG A 173 -11.72 6.62 16.39
C ARG A 173 -11.11 5.34 15.87
N ILE A 174 -11.89 4.56 15.12
CA ILE A 174 -11.42 3.35 14.46
C ILE A 174 -10.90 3.70 13.07
N LYS A 175 -9.64 3.36 12.78
CA LYS A 175 -9.00 3.54 11.47
C LYS A 175 -8.12 2.33 11.15
N LEU A 176 -8.05 1.94 9.87
CA LEU A 176 -7.06 0.98 9.39
C LEU A 176 -5.73 1.71 9.20
N LEU A 177 -4.76 1.42 10.05
CA LEU A 177 -3.45 2.05 10.01
C LEU A 177 -2.40 1.08 9.47
N GLY A 178 -1.57 1.57 8.55
CA GLY A 178 -0.28 0.96 8.25
C GLY A 178 0.78 1.56 9.15
N ILE A 179 1.51 0.73 9.90
CA ILE A 179 2.53 1.18 10.86
C ILE A 179 3.80 0.37 10.65
N THR A 180 4.95 1.04 10.65
CA THR A 180 6.28 0.43 10.66
C THR A 180 7.27 1.29 11.44
N GLU A 181 8.13 0.63 12.24
CA GLU A 181 9.14 1.25 13.11
C GLU A 181 10.33 0.33 13.31
#